data_27b591fc9dde7fafd0f8594308359210
#
_entry.id   27b591fc9dde7fafd0f8594308359210
#
_cell.length_a   1.000
_cell.length_b   1.000
_cell.length_c   1.000
_cell.angle_alpha   90.00
_cell.angle_beta   90.00
_cell.angle_gamma   90.00
#
_symmetry.space_group_name_H-M   'P 1'
#
loop_
_entity.id
_entity.type
_entity.pdbx_description
1 polymer ?
#
loop_
_entity_poly.entity_id
_entity_poly.type
_entity_poly.pdbx_seq_one_letter_code
_entity_poly.pdbx_strand_id
1 'polypeptide(L)'
;MLLCSIILYLIVTVLIGIWASTRVKTSGDYMLAGRSLPLMLSSAALFATWFGSETVFGASSQFLQEGLYGVIEDPFGAALCLLLFGIFFARKLYSMNLLTLGDFFKVRFGKKTELVASLFLAPPYLGYIAAQLVAMGLILNAVTGLELWWGVVISSIVVTIYTYVGGMWAISITDFIQSIIIILGMIVLAVVLSNEAGGPTVVFSEVESETLRFLPEMNAKDITAYIAAWSVLGLGSIPSQDVFQRAMSSGSARTAVWSCYIAAGLYLSIAMIPLFISLCTKHLYPEFAEGDTQLALPNMVLKHTSMPIQIVFFGSLLSAIMSTASSALLAPASIFSENLVKPLLGHRFKDNQLLIVTRISVLLFSSFATVMACLRSNIFELVGESSILSLVSLFIPLVFGLYWSRASTVGALLSMVLGMITWIIFENYETTWPSLVPATLVSMLGMIGGSLIWPKPQEQG
;
A
#
# COMPACT_ATOMS: atom_id res chain seq x y z
N MET A 1 21.27 -23.91 1.55
CA MET A 1 22.01 -22.65 1.31
C MET A 1 21.02 -21.49 1.19
N LEU A 2 20.01 -21.55 0.31
CA LEU A 2 18.99 -20.51 0.14
C LEU A 2 18.28 -20.14 1.45
N LEU A 3 17.78 -21.10 2.22
CA LEU A 3 17.15 -20.86 3.53
C LEU A 3 18.07 -20.13 4.51
N CYS A 4 19.36 -20.50 4.55
CA CYS A 4 20.33 -19.80 5.40
C CYS A 4 20.53 -18.34 4.97
N SER A 5 20.53 -18.05 3.68
CA SER A 5 20.61 -16.67 3.16
C SER A 5 19.35 -15.87 3.52
N ILE A 6 18.17 -16.46 3.43
CA ILE A 6 16.91 -15.83 3.85
C ILE A 6 16.93 -15.52 5.36
N ILE A 7 17.32 -16.50 6.20
CA ILE A 7 17.39 -16.29 7.65
C ILE A 7 18.42 -15.20 7.98
N LEU A 8 19.59 -15.23 7.36
CA LEU A 8 20.62 -14.20 7.55
C LEU A 8 20.09 -12.81 7.16
N TYR A 9 19.42 -12.71 6.02
CA TYR A 9 18.80 -11.47 5.56
C TYR A 9 17.79 -10.94 6.60
N LEU A 10 16.88 -11.79 7.09
CA LEU A 10 15.89 -11.41 8.10
C LEU A 10 16.55 -10.93 9.40
N ILE A 11 17.59 -11.62 9.86
CA ILE A 11 18.37 -11.26 11.07
C ILE A 11 19.02 -9.87 10.86
N VAL A 12 19.69 -9.65 9.73
CA VAL A 12 20.35 -8.36 9.42
C VAL A 12 19.32 -7.23 9.38
N THR A 13 18.17 -7.44 8.74
CA THR A 13 17.09 -6.44 8.69
C THR A 13 16.57 -6.08 10.08
N VAL A 14 16.34 -7.08 10.95
CA VAL A 14 15.91 -6.85 12.33
C VAL A 14 16.99 -6.09 13.13
N LEU A 15 18.27 -6.43 12.96
CA LEU A 15 19.37 -5.74 13.63
C LEU A 15 19.48 -4.27 13.19
N ILE A 16 19.30 -3.98 11.90
CA ILE A 16 19.24 -2.60 11.39
C ILE A 16 18.05 -1.87 12.02
N GLY A 17 16.88 -2.52 12.11
CA GLY A 17 15.71 -1.97 12.77
C GLY A 17 15.97 -1.62 14.24
N ILE A 18 16.58 -2.53 14.99
CA ILE A 18 16.98 -2.30 16.40
C ILE A 18 17.97 -1.13 16.51
N TRP A 19 18.98 -1.09 15.65
CA TRP A 19 19.93 0.03 15.63
C TRP A 19 19.23 1.37 15.33
N ALA A 20 18.36 1.41 14.35
CA ALA A 20 17.62 2.61 13.98
C ALA A 20 16.65 3.06 15.09
N SER A 21 16.09 2.12 15.88
CA SER A 21 15.18 2.41 16.99
C SER A 21 15.82 3.26 18.10
N THR A 22 17.14 3.30 18.20
CA THR A 22 17.85 4.18 19.16
C THR A 22 17.57 5.66 18.92
N ARG A 23 17.06 6.04 17.75
CA ARG A 23 16.64 7.40 17.39
C ARG A 23 15.22 7.74 17.85
N VAL A 24 14.44 6.76 18.28
CA VAL A 24 13.04 6.94 18.69
C VAL A 24 13.00 7.34 20.17
N LYS A 25 12.67 8.59 20.45
CA LYS A 25 12.56 9.15 21.81
C LYS A 25 11.13 9.56 22.13
N THR A 26 10.34 9.94 21.13
CA THR A 26 8.98 10.45 21.25
C THR A 26 8.01 9.66 20.37
N SER A 27 6.70 9.82 20.60
CA SER A 27 5.68 9.28 19.70
C SER A 27 5.77 9.88 18.29
N GLY A 28 6.16 11.15 18.18
CA GLY A 28 6.41 11.83 16.90
C GLY A 28 7.61 11.24 16.16
N ASP A 29 8.68 10.85 16.85
CA ASP A 29 9.81 10.13 16.24
C ASP A 29 9.39 8.75 15.76
N TYR A 30 8.56 8.06 16.54
CA TYR A 30 8.05 6.73 16.20
C TYR A 30 7.13 6.76 14.98
N MET A 31 6.21 7.74 14.90
CA MET A 31 5.20 7.83 13.84
C MET A 31 5.69 8.55 12.57
N LEU A 32 6.51 9.62 12.70
CA LEU A 32 6.89 10.52 11.60
C LEU A 32 8.40 10.79 11.50
N ALA A 33 9.26 10.01 12.16
CA ALA A 33 10.72 10.22 12.19
C ALA A 33 11.11 11.68 12.52
N GLY A 34 10.35 12.35 13.40
CA GLY A 34 10.58 13.75 13.78
C GLY A 34 10.50 14.74 12.62
N ARG A 35 9.89 14.40 11.48
CA ARG A 35 9.81 15.20 10.25
C ARG A 35 11.19 15.66 9.75
N SER A 36 12.17 14.77 9.73
CA SER A 36 13.56 15.12 9.45
C SER A 36 14.18 14.30 8.31
N LEU A 37 13.38 13.48 7.59
CA LEU A 37 13.91 12.65 6.54
C LEU A 37 14.40 13.47 5.33
N PRO A 38 15.62 13.24 4.84
CA PRO A 38 16.11 13.85 3.60
C PRO A 38 15.39 13.26 2.38
N LEU A 39 15.50 13.94 1.24
CA LEU A 39 14.79 13.61 0.01
C LEU A 39 14.96 12.14 -0.41
N MET A 40 16.19 11.61 -0.37
CA MET A 40 16.45 10.23 -0.80
C MET A 40 15.74 9.20 0.09
N LEU A 41 15.78 9.37 1.42
CA LEU A 41 15.09 8.46 2.34
C LEU A 41 13.57 8.58 2.21
N SER A 42 13.04 9.80 2.06
CA SER A 42 11.59 10.00 1.86
C SER A 42 11.10 9.39 0.53
N SER A 43 11.88 9.55 -0.55
CA SER A 43 11.53 8.96 -1.86
C SER A 43 11.59 7.45 -1.83
N ALA A 44 12.63 6.88 -1.23
CA ALA A 44 12.77 5.43 -1.09
C ALA A 44 11.68 4.83 -0.20
N ALA A 45 11.33 5.49 0.91
CA ALA A 45 10.26 5.06 1.77
C ALA A 45 8.89 5.08 1.06
N LEU A 46 8.58 6.12 0.28
CA LEU A 46 7.37 6.17 -0.55
C LEU A 46 7.37 5.10 -1.63
N PHE A 47 8.47 4.89 -2.34
CA PHE A 47 8.61 3.82 -3.33
C PHE A 47 8.38 2.44 -2.70
N ALA A 48 9.10 2.14 -1.62
CA ALA A 48 9.07 0.85 -0.95
C ALA A 48 7.75 0.54 -0.24
N THR A 49 6.92 1.55 0.05
CA THR A 49 5.56 1.36 0.57
C THR A 49 4.64 0.70 -0.44
N TRP A 50 4.84 1.02 -1.70
CA TRP A 50 4.01 0.56 -2.81
C TRP A 50 4.60 -0.68 -3.51
N PHE A 51 5.90 -0.85 -3.48
CA PHE A 51 6.55 -2.00 -4.12
C PHE A 51 6.54 -3.20 -3.17
N GLY A 52 5.41 -3.88 -3.09
CA GLY A 52 5.17 -5.01 -2.20
C GLY A 52 4.76 -6.31 -2.91
N SER A 53 3.96 -7.08 -2.21
CA SER A 53 3.46 -8.35 -2.74
C SER A 53 2.53 -8.16 -3.92
N GLU A 54 1.73 -7.09 -3.91
CA GLU A 54 0.80 -6.74 -4.98
C GLU A 54 1.50 -6.55 -6.31
N THR A 55 2.66 -5.88 -6.32
CA THR A 55 3.41 -5.60 -7.55
C THR A 55 4.11 -6.84 -8.10
N VAL A 56 4.70 -7.68 -7.25
CA VAL A 56 5.50 -8.81 -7.72
C VAL A 56 4.67 -10.08 -7.90
N PHE A 57 3.72 -10.38 -7.00
CA PHE A 57 2.85 -11.54 -7.13
C PHE A 57 1.51 -11.17 -7.79
N GLY A 58 0.84 -10.15 -7.25
CA GLY A 58 -0.50 -9.75 -7.67
C GLY A 58 -0.53 -9.28 -9.12
N ALA A 59 0.16 -8.19 -9.44
CA ALA A 59 0.17 -7.62 -10.79
C ALA A 59 0.79 -8.57 -11.82
N SER A 60 1.85 -9.32 -11.46
CA SER A 60 2.43 -10.33 -12.35
C SER A 60 1.44 -11.45 -12.68
N SER A 61 0.69 -11.94 -11.68
CA SER A 61 -0.35 -12.96 -11.86
C SER A 61 -1.49 -12.44 -12.74
N GLN A 62 -1.99 -11.24 -12.44
CA GLN A 62 -3.06 -10.62 -13.21
C GLN A 62 -2.65 -10.33 -14.65
N PHE A 63 -1.39 -9.89 -14.85
CA PHE A 63 -0.84 -9.65 -16.17
C PHE A 63 -0.75 -10.92 -17.02
N LEU A 64 -0.37 -12.05 -16.44
CA LEU A 64 -0.35 -13.34 -17.14
C LEU A 64 -1.74 -13.78 -17.59
N GLN A 65 -2.79 -13.42 -16.84
CA GLN A 65 -4.19 -13.78 -17.13
C GLN A 65 -4.88 -12.81 -18.08
N GLU A 66 -4.75 -11.51 -17.87
CA GLU A 66 -5.54 -10.46 -18.53
C GLU A 66 -4.70 -9.42 -19.29
N GLY A 67 -3.38 -9.58 -19.33
CA GLY A 67 -2.49 -8.63 -20.01
C GLY A 67 -2.40 -7.27 -19.32
N LEU A 68 -1.98 -6.24 -20.06
CA LEU A 68 -1.82 -4.87 -19.56
C LEU A 68 -3.14 -4.25 -19.10
N TYR A 69 -4.25 -4.62 -19.68
CA TYR A 69 -5.57 -4.12 -19.30
C TYR A 69 -5.95 -4.57 -17.87
N GLY A 70 -5.59 -5.79 -17.47
CA GLY A 70 -5.84 -6.32 -16.14
C GLY A 70 -5.01 -5.67 -15.02
N VAL A 71 -3.93 -4.94 -15.36
CA VAL A 71 -3.01 -4.34 -14.39
C VAL A 71 -3.04 -2.80 -14.38
N ILE A 72 -4.16 -2.21 -14.78
CA ILE A 72 -4.34 -0.74 -14.74
C ILE A 72 -4.26 -0.21 -13.30
N GLU A 73 -4.76 -0.95 -12.33
CA GLU A 73 -4.71 -0.56 -10.92
C GLU A 73 -3.28 -0.47 -10.41
N ASP A 74 -2.46 -1.47 -10.69
CA ASP A 74 -1.05 -1.56 -10.33
C ASP A 74 -0.24 -2.11 -11.52
N PRO A 75 0.76 -1.37 -12.05
CA PRO A 75 1.45 -0.22 -11.42
C PRO A 75 0.94 1.17 -11.80
N PHE A 76 0.02 1.30 -12.74
CA PHE A 76 -0.31 2.62 -13.30
C PHE A 76 -1.12 3.48 -12.32
N GLY A 77 -2.17 2.94 -11.71
CA GLY A 77 -2.97 3.64 -10.70
C GLY A 77 -2.14 4.01 -9.47
N ALA A 78 -1.28 3.10 -9.01
CA ALA A 78 -0.38 3.37 -7.88
C ALA A 78 0.59 4.54 -8.16
N ALA A 79 1.22 4.58 -9.33
CA ALA A 79 2.06 5.70 -9.74
C ALA A 79 1.25 7.01 -9.84
N LEU A 80 0.02 6.95 -10.37
CA LEU A 80 -0.89 8.09 -10.43
C LEU A 80 -1.23 8.61 -9.04
N CYS A 81 -1.48 7.73 -8.06
CA CYS A 81 -1.72 8.12 -6.67
C CYS A 81 -0.59 8.99 -6.11
N LEU A 82 0.65 8.51 -6.23
CA LEU A 82 1.83 9.24 -5.75
C LEU A 82 1.99 10.60 -6.45
N LEU A 83 1.76 10.64 -7.76
CA LEU A 83 1.82 11.88 -8.54
C LEU A 83 0.76 12.88 -8.08
N LEU A 84 -0.52 12.44 -7.99
CA LEU A 84 -1.63 13.29 -7.55
C LEU A 84 -1.46 13.74 -6.09
N PHE A 85 -0.97 12.85 -5.21
CA PHE A 85 -0.69 13.20 -3.83
C PHE A 85 0.37 14.31 -3.75
N GLY A 86 1.45 14.21 -4.53
CA GLY A 86 2.48 15.24 -4.62
C GLY A 86 1.96 16.58 -5.12
N ILE A 87 1.13 16.58 -6.18
CA ILE A 87 0.60 17.79 -6.82
C ILE A 87 -0.41 18.50 -5.90
N PHE A 88 -1.38 17.75 -5.37
CA PHE A 88 -2.56 18.34 -4.75
C PHE A 88 -2.54 18.28 -3.22
N PHE A 89 -1.95 17.27 -2.59
CA PHE A 89 -2.13 17.02 -1.17
C PHE A 89 -0.89 17.30 -0.32
N ALA A 90 0.29 16.85 -0.74
CA ALA A 90 1.50 16.84 0.08
C ALA A 90 1.81 18.19 0.72
N ARG A 91 1.85 19.28 -0.06
CA ARG A 91 2.17 20.63 0.44
C ARG A 91 1.13 21.12 1.44
N LYS A 92 -0.16 20.94 1.16
CA LYS A 92 -1.25 21.42 2.03
C LYS A 92 -1.28 20.66 3.35
N LEU A 93 -1.22 19.33 3.30
CA LEU A 93 -1.21 18.50 4.50
C LEU A 93 0.05 18.74 5.34
N TYR A 94 1.22 18.92 4.70
CA TYR A 94 2.46 19.23 5.40
C TYR A 94 2.39 20.53 6.20
N SER A 95 1.77 21.58 5.64
CA SER A 95 1.61 22.87 6.30
C SER A 95 0.68 22.83 7.52
N MET A 96 -0.20 21.84 7.61
CA MET A 96 -1.14 21.69 8.74
C MET A 96 -0.48 21.07 9.98
N ASN A 97 0.74 20.58 9.88
CA ASN A 97 1.52 19.98 10.99
C ASN A 97 0.82 18.84 11.74
N LEU A 98 0.15 17.95 11.01
CA LEU A 98 -0.64 16.85 11.55
C LEU A 98 0.24 15.63 11.85
N LEU A 99 -0.13 14.83 12.85
CA LEU A 99 0.57 13.59 13.21
C LEU A 99 0.01 12.39 12.42
N THR A 100 -1.31 12.39 12.22
CA THR A 100 -2.03 11.37 11.45
C THR A 100 -2.99 12.02 10.45
N LEU A 101 -3.47 11.23 9.50
CA LEU A 101 -4.54 11.70 8.60
C LEU A 101 -5.88 11.88 9.35
N GLY A 102 -6.09 11.14 10.45
CA GLY A 102 -7.25 11.35 11.33
C GLY A 102 -7.30 12.75 11.92
N ASP A 103 -6.13 13.35 12.22
CA ASP A 103 -6.05 14.73 12.71
C ASP A 103 -6.55 15.75 11.69
N PHE A 104 -6.40 15.48 10.38
CA PHE A 104 -6.99 16.33 9.34
C PHE A 104 -8.51 16.44 9.51
N PHE A 105 -9.19 15.30 9.69
CA PHE A 105 -10.64 15.28 9.87
C PHE A 105 -11.06 15.97 11.15
N LYS A 106 -10.25 15.89 12.21
CA LYS A 106 -10.46 16.62 13.47
C LYS A 106 -10.39 18.13 13.29
N VAL A 107 -9.28 18.61 12.69
CA VAL A 107 -9.03 20.04 12.48
C VAL A 107 -10.07 20.65 11.55
N ARG A 108 -10.46 19.92 10.51
CA ARG A 108 -11.35 20.43 9.48
C ARG A 108 -12.83 20.29 9.81
N PHE A 109 -13.25 19.20 10.46
CA PHE A 109 -14.66 18.83 10.66
C PHE A 109 -15.03 18.54 12.11
N GLY A 110 -14.06 18.50 13.03
CA GLY A 110 -14.27 18.29 14.46
C GLY A 110 -14.16 16.84 14.92
N LYS A 111 -14.21 16.63 16.25
CA LYS A 111 -13.95 15.35 16.93
C LYS A 111 -14.85 14.18 16.48
N LYS A 112 -16.13 14.44 16.17
CA LYS A 112 -17.04 13.37 15.71
C LYS A 112 -16.59 12.80 14.36
N THR A 113 -16.16 13.66 13.46
CA THR A 113 -15.67 13.25 12.14
C THR A 113 -14.29 12.58 12.24
N GLU A 114 -13.42 13.02 13.16
CA GLU A 114 -12.17 12.32 13.48
C GLU A 114 -12.44 10.86 13.86
N LEU A 115 -13.38 10.62 14.77
CA LEU A 115 -13.71 9.28 15.23
C LEU A 115 -14.22 8.39 14.08
N VAL A 116 -15.19 8.89 13.31
CA VAL A 116 -15.77 8.15 12.18
C VAL A 116 -14.74 7.90 11.09
N ALA A 117 -13.94 8.93 10.72
CA ALA A 117 -12.87 8.77 9.74
C ALA A 117 -11.84 7.73 10.19
N SER A 118 -11.46 7.71 11.47
CA SER A 118 -10.49 6.75 11.99
C SER A 118 -11.01 5.31 11.99
N LEU A 119 -12.34 5.12 12.13
CA LEU A 119 -12.98 3.82 11.97
C LEU A 119 -12.99 3.35 10.50
N PHE A 120 -12.90 4.25 9.52
CA PHE A 120 -12.75 3.90 8.10
C PHE A 120 -11.29 3.84 7.64
N LEU A 121 -10.37 4.54 8.32
CA LEU A 121 -8.95 4.55 7.99
C LEU A 121 -8.20 3.28 8.41
N ALA A 122 -8.56 2.67 9.55
CA ALA A 122 -7.78 1.56 10.10
C ALA A 122 -8.13 0.17 9.51
N PRO A 123 -9.41 -0.24 9.32
CA PRO A 123 -9.76 -1.57 8.84
C PRO A 123 -9.21 -1.95 7.47
N PRO A 124 -9.12 -1.04 6.46
CA PRO A 124 -8.53 -1.37 5.17
C PRO A 124 -7.13 -1.98 5.26
N TYR A 125 -6.34 -1.58 6.25
CA TYR A 125 -5.00 -2.12 6.45
C TYR A 125 -4.96 -3.59 6.85
N LEU A 126 -6.04 -4.17 7.37
CA LEU A 126 -6.07 -5.59 7.70
C LEU A 126 -5.89 -6.45 6.44
N GLY A 127 -6.58 -6.12 5.36
CA GLY A 127 -6.40 -6.78 4.05
C GLY A 127 -5.01 -6.54 3.47
N TYR A 128 -4.53 -5.30 3.55
CA TYR A 128 -3.23 -4.94 3.02
C TYR A 128 -2.08 -5.65 3.76
N ILE A 129 -2.10 -5.71 5.10
CA ILE A 129 -1.14 -6.48 5.90
C ILE A 129 -1.26 -7.97 5.61
N ALA A 130 -2.50 -8.49 5.53
CA ALA A 130 -2.74 -9.90 5.24
C ALA A 130 -2.13 -10.32 3.90
N ALA A 131 -2.27 -9.51 2.85
CA ALA A 131 -1.65 -9.74 1.54
C ALA A 131 -0.12 -9.92 1.65
N GLN A 132 0.56 -9.02 2.41
CA GLN A 132 2.01 -9.13 2.63
C GLN A 132 2.38 -10.40 3.41
N LEU A 133 1.59 -10.78 4.43
CA LEU A 133 1.84 -11.99 5.21
C LEU A 133 1.62 -13.26 4.37
N VAL A 134 0.60 -13.28 3.51
CA VAL A 134 0.38 -14.37 2.54
C VAL A 134 1.58 -14.52 1.63
N ALA A 135 2.06 -13.42 1.04
CA ALA A 135 3.20 -13.44 0.14
C ALA A 135 4.49 -13.95 0.81
N MET A 136 4.78 -13.51 2.05
CA MET A 136 5.89 -14.08 2.82
C MET A 136 5.69 -15.56 3.12
N GLY A 137 4.46 -15.96 3.44
CA GLY A 137 4.10 -17.37 3.65
C GLY A 137 4.32 -18.22 2.40
N LEU A 138 3.95 -17.71 1.21
CA LEU A 138 4.17 -18.36 -0.07
C LEU A 138 5.68 -18.55 -0.37
N ILE A 139 6.51 -17.55 -0.05
CA ILE A 139 7.97 -17.66 -0.19
C ILE A 139 8.50 -18.77 0.73
N LEU A 140 8.11 -18.79 2.00
CA LEU A 140 8.55 -19.81 2.93
C LEU A 140 8.07 -21.20 2.51
N ASN A 141 6.82 -21.34 2.05
CA ASN A 141 6.30 -22.57 1.49
C ASN A 141 7.14 -23.05 0.29
N ALA A 142 7.38 -22.16 -0.70
CA ALA A 142 8.14 -22.50 -1.89
C ALA A 142 9.59 -22.95 -1.60
N VAL A 143 10.25 -22.34 -0.61
CA VAL A 143 11.65 -22.61 -0.28
C VAL A 143 11.82 -23.80 0.67
N THR A 144 10.87 -24.03 1.58
CA THR A 144 11.01 -24.99 2.69
C THR A 144 10.04 -26.16 2.62
N GLY A 145 8.96 -26.05 1.85
CA GLY A 145 7.86 -27.01 1.84
C GLY A 145 6.93 -26.92 3.07
N LEU A 146 7.10 -25.91 3.94
CA LEU A 146 6.19 -25.67 5.07
C LEU A 146 4.79 -25.34 4.57
N GLU A 147 3.76 -25.78 5.28
CA GLU A 147 2.38 -25.37 5.00
C GLU A 147 2.24 -23.84 5.08
N LEU A 148 1.42 -23.27 4.18
CA LEU A 148 1.26 -21.82 4.03
C LEU A 148 0.97 -21.11 5.35
N TRP A 149 0.09 -21.66 6.17
CA TRP A 149 -0.30 -21.03 7.45
C TRP A 149 0.87 -20.92 8.46
N TRP A 150 1.82 -21.89 8.49
CA TRP A 150 3.04 -21.76 9.28
C TRP A 150 3.93 -20.63 8.75
N GLY A 151 4.05 -20.54 7.43
CA GLY A 151 4.77 -19.44 6.78
C GLY A 151 4.18 -18.09 7.14
N VAL A 152 2.85 -17.94 7.12
CA VAL A 152 2.13 -16.73 7.52
C VAL A 152 2.40 -16.37 8.99
N VAL A 153 2.30 -17.33 9.91
CA VAL A 153 2.53 -17.09 11.35
C VAL A 153 3.98 -16.66 11.64
N ILE A 154 4.96 -17.36 11.07
CA ILE A 154 6.38 -17.01 11.23
C ILE A 154 6.64 -15.60 10.71
N SER A 155 6.13 -15.30 9.52
CA SER A 155 6.27 -13.96 8.90
C SER A 155 5.64 -12.87 9.73
N SER A 156 4.45 -13.11 10.27
CA SER A 156 3.76 -12.19 11.17
C SER A 156 4.60 -11.89 12.42
N ILE A 157 5.20 -12.88 13.04
CA ILE A 157 6.07 -12.70 14.22
C ILE A 157 7.27 -11.80 13.85
N VAL A 158 7.94 -12.06 12.73
CA VAL A 158 9.12 -11.29 12.28
C VAL A 158 8.74 -9.83 12.01
N VAL A 159 7.69 -9.60 11.20
CA VAL A 159 7.24 -8.25 10.86
C VAL A 159 6.79 -7.48 12.10
N THR A 160 6.09 -8.16 13.02
CA THR A 160 5.61 -7.56 14.26
C THR A 160 6.75 -7.11 15.15
N ILE A 161 7.76 -7.96 15.39
CA ILE A 161 8.93 -7.60 16.22
C ILE A 161 9.65 -6.40 15.62
N TYR A 162 9.88 -6.42 14.32
CA TYR A 162 10.58 -5.37 13.61
C TYR A 162 9.83 -4.01 13.71
N THR A 163 8.52 -4.01 13.46
CA THR A 163 7.69 -2.79 13.50
C THR A 163 7.52 -2.28 14.94
N TYR A 164 7.31 -3.19 15.90
CA TYR A 164 7.14 -2.85 17.32
C TYR A 164 8.34 -2.08 17.90
N VAL A 165 9.55 -2.47 17.52
CA VAL A 165 10.78 -1.88 18.04
C VAL A 165 11.14 -0.59 17.28
N GLY A 166 11.02 -0.59 15.95
CA GLY A 166 11.70 0.36 15.08
C GLY A 166 10.97 1.65 14.75
N GLY A 167 9.65 1.62 14.57
CA GLY A 167 8.86 2.78 14.09
C GLY A 167 9.37 3.36 12.77
N MET A 168 8.96 4.59 12.44
CA MET A 168 9.22 5.24 11.15
C MET A 168 10.73 5.42 10.84
N TRP A 169 11.58 5.67 11.85
CA TRP A 169 13.01 5.79 11.63
C TRP A 169 13.64 4.49 11.11
N ALA A 170 13.29 3.36 11.74
CA ALA A 170 13.80 2.06 11.31
C ALA A 170 13.27 1.72 9.93
N ILE A 171 11.97 1.89 9.73
CA ILE A 171 11.30 1.63 8.44
C ILE A 171 11.98 2.43 7.33
N SER A 172 12.18 3.76 7.49
CA SER A 172 12.75 4.59 6.42
C SER A 172 14.19 4.23 6.05
N ILE A 173 15.00 3.82 7.03
CA ILE A 173 16.39 3.40 6.76
C ILE A 173 16.41 2.04 6.06
N THR A 174 15.61 1.10 6.53
CA THR A 174 15.53 -0.22 5.87
C THR A 174 14.88 -0.12 4.50
N ASP A 175 13.83 0.70 4.32
CA ASP A 175 13.20 0.96 3.03
C ASP A 175 14.21 1.46 1.99
N PHE A 176 15.14 2.32 2.39
CA PHE A 176 16.19 2.80 1.49
C PHE A 176 17.13 1.67 1.05
N ILE A 177 17.61 0.86 2.00
CA ILE A 177 18.48 -0.29 1.70
C ILE A 177 17.72 -1.33 0.86
N GLN A 178 16.50 -1.61 1.25
CA GLN A 178 15.62 -2.57 0.59
C GLN A 178 15.26 -2.13 -0.84
N SER A 179 15.01 -0.83 -1.08
CA SER A 179 14.79 -0.30 -2.42
C SER A 179 15.96 -0.57 -3.36
N ILE A 180 17.19 -0.42 -2.87
CA ILE A 180 18.39 -0.73 -3.67
C ILE A 180 18.44 -2.23 -4.01
N ILE A 181 18.18 -3.10 -3.03
CA ILE A 181 18.18 -4.56 -3.21
C ILE A 181 17.07 -4.96 -4.21
N ILE A 182 15.86 -4.39 -4.07
CA ILE A 182 14.73 -4.63 -4.97
C ILE A 182 15.10 -4.26 -6.41
N ILE A 183 15.56 -3.03 -6.63
CA ILE A 183 15.87 -2.51 -7.96
C ILE A 183 16.96 -3.36 -8.61
N LEU A 184 18.06 -3.60 -7.91
CA LEU A 184 19.16 -4.37 -8.46
C LEU A 184 18.76 -5.83 -8.74
N GLY A 185 18.04 -6.45 -7.81
CA GLY A 185 17.62 -7.84 -7.95
C GLY A 185 16.63 -8.07 -9.08
N MET A 186 15.65 -7.18 -9.25
CA MET A 186 14.70 -7.25 -10.35
C MET A 186 15.39 -7.03 -11.72
N ILE A 187 16.31 -6.07 -11.81
CA ILE A 187 17.11 -5.85 -13.02
C ILE A 187 17.96 -7.08 -13.35
N VAL A 188 18.66 -7.64 -12.37
CA VAL A 188 19.48 -8.84 -12.59
C VAL A 188 18.64 -10.00 -13.11
N LEU A 189 17.49 -10.27 -12.51
CA LEU A 189 16.60 -11.35 -12.94
C LEU A 189 16.07 -11.09 -14.36
N ALA A 190 15.61 -9.86 -14.64
CA ALA A 190 15.12 -9.49 -15.97
C ALA A 190 16.18 -9.68 -17.05
N VAL A 191 17.43 -9.28 -16.79
CA VAL A 191 18.56 -9.46 -17.73
C VAL A 191 18.88 -10.94 -17.93
N VAL A 192 18.90 -11.74 -16.88
CA VAL A 192 19.19 -13.19 -16.99
C VAL A 192 18.12 -13.87 -17.83
N LEU A 193 16.85 -13.70 -17.52
CA LEU A 193 15.75 -14.34 -18.24
C LEU A 193 15.62 -13.79 -19.68
N SER A 194 15.80 -12.51 -19.88
CA SER A 194 15.80 -11.92 -21.22
C SER A 194 16.88 -12.51 -22.11
N ASN A 195 18.10 -12.70 -21.59
CA ASN A 195 19.20 -13.33 -22.35
C ASN A 195 18.90 -14.80 -22.66
N GLU A 196 18.30 -15.53 -21.71
CA GLU A 196 17.87 -16.92 -21.94
C GLU A 196 16.78 -17.03 -22.99
N ALA A 197 15.86 -16.06 -23.04
CA ALA A 197 14.79 -15.95 -24.04
C ALA A 197 15.27 -15.46 -25.43
N GLY A 198 16.56 -15.20 -25.64
CA GLY A 198 17.09 -14.69 -26.90
C GLY A 198 17.02 -13.17 -27.07
N GLY A 199 16.73 -12.44 -26.00
CA GLY A 199 16.67 -10.99 -25.95
C GLY A 199 15.26 -10.39 -25.93
N PRO A 200 15.13 -9.10 -25.57
CA PRO A 200 13.82 -8.46 -25.43
C PRO A 200 13.00 -8.46 -26.73
N THR A 201 13.67 -8.32 -27.86
CA THR A 201 13.02 -8.32 -29.19
C THR A 201 12.33 -9.64 -29.50
N VAL A 202 12.91 -10.78 -29.12
CA VAL A 202 12.32 -12.11 -29.29
C VAL A 202 11.08 -12.22 -28.41
N VAL A 203 11.19 -11.90 -27.12
CA VAL A 203 10.07 -11.95 -26.19
C VAL A 203 8.89 -11.12 -26.68
N PHE A 204 9.12 -9.86 -27.11
CA PHE A 204 8.03 -8.99 -27.57
C PHE A 204 7.47 -9.39 -28.93
N SER A 205 8.23 -10.07 -29.78
CA SER A 205 7.73 -10.50 -31.10
C SER A 205 6.71 -11.63 -31.03
N GLU A 206 6.70 -12.39 -29.94
CA GLU A 206 5.77 -13.49 -29.71
C GLU A 206 4.58 -13.13 -28.84
N VAL A 207 4.56 -11.90 -28.30
CA VAL A 207 3.44 -11.43 -27.46
C VAL A 207 2.24 -11.11 -28.36
N GLU A 208 1.11 -11.69 -28.04
CA GLU A 208 -0.16 -11.38 -28.69
C GLU A 208 -0.52 -9.90 -28.47
N SER A 209 -1.04 -9.23 -29.50
CA SER A 209 -1.43 -7.82 -29.43
C SER A 209 -2.47 -7.54 -28.33
N GLU A 210 -3.30 -8.51 -28.01
CA GLU A 210 -4.30 -8.42 -26.94
C GLU A 210 -3.65 -8.34 -25.54
N THR A 211 -2.57 -9.06 -25.30
CA THR A 211 -1.80 -8.98 -24.03
C THR A 211 -1.26 -7.57 -23.78
N LEU A 212 -0.94 -6.83 -24.85
CA LEU A 212 -0.43 -5.46 -24.76
C LEU A 212 -1.53 -4.40 -24.90
N ARG A 213 -2.80 -4.80 -24.99
CA ARG A 213 -3.93 -3.87 -25.03
C ARG A 213 -3.97 -3.07 -23.73
N PHE A 214 -3.84 -1.74 -23.85
CA PHE A 214 -3.85 -0.83 -22.72
C PHE A 214 -5.15 -0.01 -22.61
N LEU A 215 -5.77 0.29 -23.74
CA LEU A 215 -6.98 1.13 -23.81
C LEU A 215 -8.26 0.28 -23.78
N PRO A 216 -9.35 0.81 -23.21
CA PRO A 216 -10.65 0.13 -23.19
C PRO A 216 -11.26 0.06 -24.60
N GLU A 217 -12.19 -0.85 -24.77
CA GLU A 217 -13.09 -0.80 -25.92
C GLU A 217 -13.99 0.44 -25.83
N MET A 218 -14.40 0.95 -27.02
CA MET A 218 -15.22 2.16 -27.11
C MET A 218 -16.70 1.87 -26.82
N ASN A 219 -16.97 1.23 -25.67
CA ASN A 219 -18.31 1.02 -25.14
C ASN A 219 -18.39 1.53 -23.70
N ALA A 220 -19.60 1.92 -23.25
CA ALA A 220 -19.79 2.57 -21.95
C ALA A 220 -19.38 1.68 -20.77
N LYS A 221 -19.59 0.37 -20.87
CA LYS A 221 -19.27 -0.58 -19.82
C LYS A 221 -17.75 -0.67 -19.61
N ASP A 222 -17.01 -0.85 -20.69
CA ASP A 222 -15.56 -1.03 -20.65
C ASP A 222 -14.83 0.27 -20.25
N ILE A 223 -15.28 1.42 -20.79
CA ILE A 223 -14.78 2.74 -20.38
C ILE A 223 -15.00 2.96 -18.89
N THR A 224 -16.17 2.59 -18.36
CA THR A 224 -16.45 2.77 -16.93
C THR A 224 -15.62 1.84 -16.07
N ALA A 225 -15.42 0.59 -16.48
CA ALA A 225 -14.54 -0.36 -15.80
C ALA A 225 -13.09 0.14 -15.80
N TYR A 226 -12.62 0.69 -16.92
CA TYR A 226 -11.28 1.26 -17.04
C TYR A 226 -11.06 2.47 -16.10
N ILE A 227 -12.03 3.40 -16.06
CA ILE A 227 -11.98 4.54 -15.12
C ILE A 227 -12.04 4.05 -13.67
N ALA A 228 -12.82 3.03 -13.40
CA ALA A 228 -12.90 2.41 -12.09
C ALA A 228 -11.55 1.82 -11.68
N ALA A 229 -10.90 1.03 -12.54
CA ALA A 229 -9.58 0.44 -12.30
C ALA A 229 -8.53 1.52 -11.97
N TRP A 230 -8.45 2.60 -12.77
CA TRP A 230 -7.59 3.74 -12.46
C TRP A 230 -7.89 4.38 -11.11
N SER A 231 -9.16 4.38 -10.70
CA SER A 231 -9.61 5.03 -9.46
C SER A 231 -9.30 4.21 -8.21
N VAL A 232 -9.22 2.87 -8.30
CA VAL A 232 -8.99 1.98 -7.15
C VAL A 232 -7.74 2.41 -6.38
N LEU A 233 -6.56 2.26 -6.97
CA LEU A 233 -5.32 2.69 -6.34
C LEU A 233 -5.05 4.19 -6.56
N GLY A 234 -5.34 4.72 -7.75
CA GLY A 234 -5.01 6.09 -8.13
C GLY A 234 -5.67 7.17 -7.26
N LEU A 235 -6.90 6.97 -6.84
CA LEU A 235 -7.63 7.88 -5.95
C LEU A 235 -7.86 7.26 -4.57
N GLY A 236 -8.14 5.96 -4.50
CA GLY A 236 -8.49 5.27 -3.26
C GLY A 236 -7.37 5.22 -2.24
N SER A 237 -6.12 5.22 -2.69
CA SER A 237 -4.98 5.22 -1.78
C SER A 237 -4.48 6.63 -1.41
N ILE A 238 -5.05 7.71 -1.97
CA ILE A 238 -4.72 9.08 -1.54
C ILE A 238 -5.05 9.30 -0.06
N PRO A 239 -6.22 8.89 0.48
CA PRO A 239 -6.51 9.05 1.90
C PRO A 239 -5.89 7.95 2.77
N SER A 240 -4.78 7.35 2.36
CA SER A 240 -4.10 6.33 3.15
C SER A 240 -3.09 6.92 4.13
N GLN A 241 -3.01 6.32 5.32
CA GLN A 241 -2.16 6.80 6.41
C GLN A 241 -0.68 6.55 6.13
N ASP A 242 -0.32 5.48 5.45
CA ASP A 242 1.07 5.13 5.13
C ASP A 242 1.71 6.11 4.14
N VAL A 243 1.02 6.48 3.05
CA VAL A 243 1.45 7.54 2.13
C VAL A 243 1.56 8.88 2.88
N PHE A 244 0.54 9.22 3.68
CA PHE A 244 0.56 10.41 4.52
C PHE A 244 1.80 10.41 5.45
N GLN A 245 2.02 9.35 6.22
CA GLN A 245 3.13 9.29 7.18
C GLN A 245 4.50 9.50 6.52
N ARG A 246 4.72 8.90 5.36
CA ARG A 246 6.01 9.02 4.66
C ARG A 246 6.22 10.40 4.08
N ALA A 247 5.21 10.95 3.44
CA ALA A 247 5.29 12.31 2.93
C ALA A 247 5.49 13.32 4.08
N MET A 248 4.77 13.16 5.20
CA MET A 248 4.88 14.05 6.37
C MET A 248 6.16 13.84 7.19
N SER A 249 6.83 12.71 7.06
CA SER A 249 8.15 12.45 7.69
C SER A 249 9.30 13.23 7.03
N SER A 250 9.09 13.80 5.86
CA SER A 250 10.07 14.61 5.13
C SER A 250 10.51 15.84 5.91
N GLY A 251 11.75 16.28 5.71
CA GLY A 251 12.33 17.44 6.41
C GLY A 251 11.78 18.81 5.98
N SER A 252 11.00 18.87 4.90
CA SER A 252 10.33 20.09 4.43
C SER A 252 9.16 19.78 3.51
N ALA A 253 8.24 20.76 3.33
CA ALA A 253 7.14 20.65 2.37
C ALA A 253 7.64 20.41 0.92
N ARG A 254 8.76 21.04 0.55
CA ARG A 254 9.38 20.84 -0.77
C ARG A 254 9.89 19.40 -0.91
N THR A 255 10.54 18.87 0.11
CA THR A 255 11.01 17.48 0.16
C THR A 255 9.84 16.51 0.04
N ALA A 256 8.73 16.75 0.76
CA ALA A 256 7.52 15.94 0.70
C ALA A 256 6.94 15.86 -0.72
N VAL A 257 6.85 17.00 -1.43
CA VAL A 257 6.34 17.05 -2.82
C VAL A 257 7.28 16.31 -3.77
N TRP A 258 8.58 16.62 -3.74
CA TRP A 258 9.54 16.01 -4.65
C TRP A 258 9.74 14.52 -4.39
N SER A 259 9.64 14.07 -3.14
CA SER A 259 9.71 12.64 -2.83
C SER A 259 8.55 11.86 -3.45
N CYS A 260 7.35 12.45 -3.53
CA CYS A 260 6.22 11.83 -4.22
C CYS A 260 6.47 11.71 -5.74
N TYR A 261 7.01 12.74 -6.38
CA TYR A 261 7.32 12.69 -7.83
C TYR A 261 8.41 11.67 -8.17
N ILE A 262 9.47 11.67 -7.37
CA ILE A 262 10.57 10.69 -7.56
C ILE A 262 10.05 9.27 -7.31
N ALA A 263 9.27 9.07 -6.26
CA ALA A 263 8.70 7.76 -5.95
C ALA A 263 7.74 7.29 -7.06
N ALA A 264 6.88 8.18 -7.61
CA ALA A 264 5.99 7.85 -8.72
C ALA A 264 6.76 7.39 -9.97
N GLY A 265 7.81 8.13 -10.35
CA GLY A 265 8.66 7.77 -11.49
C GLY A 265 9.44 6.47 -11.28
N LEU A 266 10.04 6.29 -10.09
CA LEU A 266 10.72 5.05 -9.73
C LEU A 266 9.75 3.88 -9.73
N TYR A 267 8.57 4.05 -9.10
CA TYR A 267 7.58 2.98 -9.00
C TYR A 267 7.13 2.52 -10.39
N LEU A 268 6.67 3.42 -11.25
CA LEU A 268 6.23 3.06 -12.59
C LEU A 268 7.33 2.36 -13.39
N SER A 269 8.57 2.86 -13.30
CA SER A 269 9.70 2.28 -14.03
C SER A 269 10.07 0.88 -13.56
N ILE A 270 10.16 0.69 -12.24
CA ILE A 270 10.62 -0.57 -11.65
C ILE A 270 9.50 -1.61 -11.62
N ALA A 271 8.24 -1.23 -11.42
CA ALA A 271 7.11 -2.15 -11.41
C ALA A 271 6.77 -2.73 -12.80
N MET A 272 7.27 -2.13 -13.90
CA MET A 272 7.21 -2.75 -15.22
C MET A 272 8.16 -3.95 -15.36
N ILE A 273 9.18 -4.07 -14.51
CA ILE A 273 10.16 -5.17 -14.59
C ILE A 273 9.53 -6.53 -14.22
N PRO A 274 8.77 -6.70 -13.14
CA PRO A 274 8.03 -7.94 -12.86
C PRO A 274 7.09 -8.36 -14.00
N LEU A 275 6.41 -7.41 -14.69
CA LEU A 275 5.57 -7.71 -15.85
C LEU A 275 6.40 -8.24 -17.02
N PHE A 276 7.56 -7.62 -17.30
CA PHE A 276 8.49 -8.13 -18.32
C PHE A 276 9.06 -9.50 -17.96
N ILE A 277 9.39 -9.74 -16.69
CA ILE A 277 9.81 -11.07 -16.18
C ILE A 277 8.69 -12.09 -16.42
N SER A 278 7.43 -11.72 -16.22
CA SER A 278 6.28 -12.60 -16.49
C SER A 278 6.16 -12.97 -17.97
N LEU A 279 6.42 -12.03 -18.90
CA LEU A 279 6.49 -12.32 -20.33
C LEU A 279 7.62 -13.31 -20.65
N CYS A 280 8.82 -13.09 -20.11
CA CYS A 280 9.94 -14.03 -20.27
C CYS A 280 9.58 -15.42 -19.70
N THR A 281 8.91 -15.46 -18.55
CA THR A 281 8.48 -16.72 -17.93
C THR A 281 7.46 -17.45 -18.79
N LYS A 282 6.45 -16.76 -19.33
CA LYS A 282 5.45 -17.33 -20.22
C LYS A 282 6.08 -17.88 -21.51
N HIS A 283 7.08 -17.15 -22.06
CA HIS A 283 7.79 -17.55 -23.27
C HIS A 283 8.68 -18.80 -23.04
N LEU A 284 9.49 -18.79 -21.97
CA LEU A 284 10.45 -19.87 -21.70
C LEU A 284 9.79 -21.12 -21.06
N TYR A 285 8.80 -20.89 -20.20
CA TYR A 285 8.23 -21.92 -19.32
C TYR A 285 6.70 -21.72 -19.21
N PRO A 286 5.94 -21.97 -20.29
CA PRO A 286 4.49 -21.70 -20.33
C PRO A 286 3.69 -22.44 -19.27
N GLU A 287 4.20 -23.56 -18.74
CA GLU A 287 3.55 -24.33 -17.67
C GLU A 287 3.36 -23.50 -16.37
N PHE A 288 4.15 -22.47 -16.13
CA PHE A 288 3.97 -21.58 -14.97
C PHE A 288 2.93 -20.49 -15.18
N ALA A 289 2.48 -20.28 -16.41
CA ALA A 289 1.37 -19.37 -16.71
C ALA A 289 -0.01 -20.04 -16.54
N GLU A 290 -0.03 -21.35 -16.26
CA GLU A 290 -1.25 -22.11 -16.01
C GLU A 290 -1.44 -22.39 -14.51
N GLY A 291 -2.68 -22.40 -14.02
CA GLY A 291 -3.00 -22.69 -12.61
C GLY A 291 -2.83 -21.50 -11.68
N ASP A 292 -2.16 -21.68 -10.53
CA ASP A 292 -1.91 -20.60 -9.55
C ASP A 292 -0.74 -19.71 -10.01
N THR A 293 -1.07 -18.69 -10.76
CA THR A 293 -0.12 -17.75 -11.35
C THR A 293 0.57 -16.84 -10.31
N GLN A 294 0.09 -16.75 -9.07
CA GLN A 294 0.79 -16.01 -8.00
C GLN A 294 2.16 -16.67 -7.69
N LEU A 295 2.26 -17.98 -7.81
CA LEU A 295 3.52 -18.71 -7.61
C LEU A 295 4.36 -18.87 -8.88
N ALA A 296 3.92 -18.34 -10.03
CA ALA A 296 4.62 -18.49 -11.31
C ALA A 296 6.10 -18.06 -11.23
N LEU A 297 6.35 -16.83 -10.82
CA LEU A 297 7.72 -16.29 -10.72
C LEU A 297 8.57 -17.01 -9.66
N PRO A 298 8.13 -17.22 -8.40
CA PRO A 298 8.90 -17.98 -7.43
C PRO A 298 9.24 -19.41 -7.87
N ASN A 299 8.28 -20.13 -8.43
CA ASN A 299 8.48 -21.53 -8.87
C ASN A 299 9.42 -21.60 -10.06
N MET A 300 9.27 -20.71 -11.04
CA MET A 300 10.18 -20.61 -12.17
C MET A 300 11.62 -20.37 -11.69
N VAL A 301 11.82 -19.37 -10.81
CA VAL A 301 13.16 -19.06 -10.27
C VAL A 301 13.74 -20.25 -9.53
N LEU A 302 12.98 -20.94 -8.70
CA LEU A 302 13.48 -22.11 -7.96
C LEU A 302 13.88 -23.27 -8.86
N LYS A 303 13.14 -23.53 -9.95
CA LYS A 303 13.36 -24.69 -10.82
C LYS A 303 14.40 -24.44 -11.90
N HIS A 304 14.47 -23.24 -12.42
CA HIS A 304 15.21 -22.95 -13.67
C HIS A 304 16.37 -21.96 -13.52
N THR A 305 16.63 -21.40 -12.32
CA THR A 305 17.77 -20.52 -12.14
C THR A 305 18.82 -21.06 -11.19
N SER A 306 20.05 -20.52 -11.31
CA SER A 306 21.16 -20.89 -10.41
C SER A 306 20.97 -20.34 -8.99
N MET A 307 21.60 -20.97 -8.00
CA MET A 307 21.52 -20.59 -6.60
C MET A 307 21.81 -19.08 -6.33
N PRO A 308 22.82 -18.44 -6.95
CA PRO A 308 23.03 -17.01 -6.77
C PRO A 308 21.83 -16.17 -7.21
N ILE A 309 21.19 -16.52 -8.34
CA ILE A 309 20.00 -15.81 -8.84
C ILE A 309 18.82 -16.01 -7.89
N GLN A 310 18.62 -17.23 -7.38
CA GLN A 310 17.60 -17.51 -6.37
C GLN A 310 17.80 -16.63 -5.12
N ILE A 311 19.02 -16.52 -4.61
CA ILE A 311 19.32 -15.67 -3.43
C ILE A 311 19.02 -14.21 -3.72
N VAL A 312 19.41 -13.69 -4.87
CA VAL A 312 19.15 -12.32 -5.28
C VAL A 312 17.65 -12.07 -5.42
N PHE A 313 16.91 -12.93 -6.10
CA PHE A 313 15.46 -12.81 -6.30
C PHE A 313 14.70 -12.85 -4.97
N PHE A 314 14.90 -13.90 -4.17
CA PHE A 314 14.18 -14.05 -2.90
C PHE A 314 14.58 -12.99 -1.88
N GLY A 315 15.84 -12.53 -1.90
CA GLY A 315 16.28 -11.39 -1.11
C GLY A 315 15.57 -10.10 -1.50
N SER A 316 15.42 -9.83 -2.80
CA SER A 316 14.69 -8.67 -3.31
C SER A 316 13.21 -8.73 -2.96
N LEU A 317 12.61 -9.90 -3.14
CA LEU A 317 11.19 -10.14 -2.87
C LEU A 317 10.87 -9.97 -1.38
N LEU A 318 11.68 -10.57 -0.50
CA LEU A 318 11.55 -10.38 0.95
C LEU A 318 11.77 -8.92 1.35
N SER A 319 12.71 -8.21 0.70
CA SER A 319 12.93 -6.78 0.92
C SER A 319 11.66 -5.97 0.62
N ALA A 320 11.04 -6.23 -0.52
CA ALA A 320 9.82 -5.57 -0.95
C ALA A 320 8.68 -5.81 0.06
N ILE A 321 8.39 -7.07 0.35
CA ILE A 321 7.25 -7.45 1.19
C ILE A 321 7.45 -6.98 2.64
N MET A 322 8.65 -7.10 3.21
CA MET A 322 8.91 -6.65 4.59
C MET A 322 8.79 -5.15 4.75
N SER A 323 9.27 -4.37 3.77
CA SER A 323 9.12 -2.91 3.76
C SER A 323 7.65 -2.51 3.79
N THR A 324 6.85 -3.06 2.86
CA THR A 324 5.42 -2.78 2.76
C THR A 324 4.66 -3.27 3.99
N ALA A 325 4.94 -4.48 4.49
CA ALA A 325 4.27 -5.05 5.65
C ALA A 325 4.47 -4.22 6.92
N SER A 326 5.72 -3.80 7.20
CA SER A 326 6.02 -2.99 8.39
C SER A 326 5.36 -1.62 8.34
N SER A 327 5.26 -1.07 7.15
CA SER A 327 4.61 0.18 6.84
C SER A 327 3.10 0.11 7.04
N ALA A 328 2.49 -0.89 6.43
CA ALA A 328 1.07 -1.16 6.54
C ALA A 328 0.64 -1.47 7.97
N LEU A 329 1.54 -2.01 8.79
CA LEU A 329 1.27 -2.32 10.19
C LEU A 329 1.39 -1.08 11.10
N LEU A 330 2.35 -0.19 10.84
CA LEU A 330 2.52 1.04 11.61
C LEU A 330 1.38 2.05 11.38
N ALA A 331 0.85 2.11 10.16
CA ALA A 331 -0.17 3.07 9.77
C ALA A 331 -1.46 2.98 10.62
N PRO A 332 -2.19 1.85 10.66
CA PRO A 332 -3.40 1.72 11.48
C PRO A 332 -3.11 1.77 12.97
N ALA A 333 -1.94 1.29 13.42
CA ALA A 333 -1.55 1.39 14.82
C ALA A 333 -1.41 2.84 15.28
N SER A 334 -0.89 3.72 14.42
CA SER A 334 -0.78 5.16 14.67
C SER A 334 -2.16 5.82 14.76
N ILE A 335 -3.06 5.53 13.80
CA ILE A 335 -4.44 6.06 13.80
C ILE A 335 -5.18 5.59 15.04
N PHE A 336 -5.13 4.30 15.33
CA PHE A 336 -5.85 3.72 16.47
C PHE A 336 -5.40 4.35 17.78
N SER A 337 -4.11 4.51 18.00
CA SER A 337 -3.56 5.08 19.22
C SER A 337 -3.84 6.58 19.36
N GLU A 338 -3.60 7.38 18.31
CA GLU A 338 -3.73 8.85 18.36
C GLU A 338 -5.20 9.30 18.28
N ASN A 339 -5.99 8.71 17.38
CA ASN A 339 -7.31 9.22 17.03
C ASN A 339 -8.47 8.45 17.67
N LEU A 340 -8.26 7.22 18.16
CA LEU A 340 -9.30 6.44 18.85
C LEU A 340 -9.01 6.33 20.35
N VAL A 341 -7.84 5.82 20.75
CA VAL A 341 -7.55 5.55 22.17
C VAL A 341 -7.25 6.81 22.96
N LYS A 342 -6.38 7.69 22.45
CA LYS A 342 -6.00 8.93 23.13
C LYS A 342 -7.19 9.86 23.44
N PRO A 343 -8.14 10.12 22.53
CA PRO A 343 -9.33 10.91 22.84
C PRO A 343 -10.25 10.29 23.90
N LEU A 344 -10.33 8.95 23.96
CA LEU A 344 -11.14 8.24 24.94
C LEU A 344 -10.55 8.29 26.37
N LEU A 345 -9.22 8.30 26.49
CA LEU A 345 -8.52 8.32 27.77
C LEU A 345 -8.28 9.73 28.32
N GLY A 346 -8.57 10.78 27.54
CA GLY A 346 -8.61 12.19 27.95
C GLY A 346 -7.25 12.90 27.99
N HIS A 347 -7.27 14.19 28.40
CA HIS A 347 -6.12 15.13 28.32
C HIS A 347 -4.90 14.79 29.20
N ARG A 348 -4.94 13.78 30.04
CA ARG A 348 -3.81 13.38 30.90
C ARG A 348 -2.86 12.38 30.24
N PHE A 349 -3.05 12.07 28.98
CA PHE A 349 -2.27 11.05 28.27
C PHE A 349 -0.87 11.57 27.96
N LYS A 350 0.15 10.97 28.59
CA LYS A 350 1.55 11.33 28.37
C LYS A 350 2.08 10.71 27.09
N ASP A 351 3.08 11.34 26.45
CA ASP A 351 3.71 10.86 25.23
C ASP A 351 4.23 9.41 25.32
N ASN A 352 4.85 9.05 26.44
CA ASN A 352 5.29 7.67 26.68
C ASN A 352 4.14 6.65 26.72
N GLN A 353 2.96 7.05 27.18
CA GLN A 353 1.77 6.19 27.18
C GLN A 353 1.24 6.01 25.76
N LEU A 354 1.25 7.07 24.95
CA LEU A 354 0.89 7.00 23.55
C LEU A 354 1.81 6.04 22.79
N LEU A 355 3.11 6.12 23.01
CA LEU A 355 4.09 5.21 22.41
C LEU A 355 3.80 3.74 22.79
N ILE A 356 3.50 3.46 24.07
CA ILE A 356 3.15 2.12 24.52
C ILE A 356 1.86 1.63 23.85
N VAL A 357 0.83 2.47 23.79
CA VAL A 357 -0.45 2.12 23.15
C VAL A 357 -0.25 1.86 21.66
N THR A 358 0.55 2.68 20.97
CA THR A 358 0.84 2.46 19.55
C THR A 358 1.54 1.11 19.34
N ARG A 359 2.49 0.74 20.20
CA ARG A 359 3.16 -0.57 20.13
C ARG A 359 2.21 -1.73 20.41
N ILE A 360 1.30 -1.59 21.39
CA ILE A 360 0.26 -2.61 21.63
C ILE A 360 -0.69 -2.71 20.44
N SER A 361 -1.03 -1.60 19.80
CA SER A 361 -1.85 -1.59 18.58
C SER A 361 -1.19 -2.32 17.42
N VAL A 362 0.15 -2.25 17.29
CA VAL A 362 0.90 -3.07 16.31
C VAL A 362 0.65 -4.57 16.55
N LEU A 363 0.70 -5.05 17.81
CA LEU A 363 0.40 -6.46 18.11
C LEU A 363 -1.04 -6.82 17.75
N LEU A 364 -1.99 -5.95 18.06
CA LEU A 364 -3.41 -6.17 17.79
C LEU A 364 -3.70 -6.28 16.29
N PHE A 365 -3.25 -5.31 15.48
CA PHE A 365 -3.45 -5.33 14.03
C PHE A 365 -2.72 -6.49 13.37
N SER A 366 -1.52 -6.82 13.81
CA SER A 366 -0.79 -8.00 13.32
C SER A 366 -1.56 -9.30 13.57
N SER A 367 -2.12 -9.46 14.77
CA SER A 367 -2.89 -10.67 15.11
C SER A 367 -4.14 -10.81 14.23
N PHE A 368 -4.91 -9.75 14.04
CA PHE A 368 -6.09 -9.77 13.17
C PHE A 368 -5.72 -10.03 11.70
N ALA A 369 -4.68 -9.36 11.20
CA ALA A 369 -4.20 -9.57 9.83
C ALA A 369 -3.68 -10.99 9.61
N THR A 370 -3.04 -11.60 10.61
CA THR A 370 -2.59 -12.99 10.55
C THR A 370 -3.77 -13.95 10.40
N VAL A 371 -4.84 -13.75 11.19
CA VAL A 371 -6.07 -14.55 11.04
C VAL A 371 -6.66 -14.38 9.64
N MET A 372 -6.75 -13.14 9.15
CA MET A 372 -7.26 -12.85 7.81
C MET A 372 -6.41 -13.50 6.72
N ALA A 373 -5.07 -13.46 6.83
CA ALA A 373 -4.13 -14.09 5.91
C ALA A 373 -4.26 -15.62 5.87
N CYS A 374 -4.64 -16.25 6.99
CA CYS A 374 -4.92 -17.68 7.03
C CYS A 374 -6.26 -18.07 6.38
N LEU A 375 -7.19 -17.12 6.24
CA LEU A 375 -8.53 -17.35 5.67
C LEU A 375 -8.64 -16.98 4.19
N ARG A 376 -7.84 -16.03 3.70
CA ARG A 376 -7.86 -15.51 2.33
C ARG A 376 -6.44 -15.42 1.78
N SER A 377 -6.22 -15.88 0.56
CA SER A 377 -4.88 -16.00 -0.06
C SER A 377 -4.71 -15.20 -1.37
N ASN A 378 -5.76 -14.59 -1.92
CA ASN A 378 -5.63 -13.76 -3.13
C ASN A 378 -5.07 -12.38 -2.76
N ILE A 379 -3.81 -12.14 -3.15
CA ILE A 379 -3.07 -10.92 -2.80
C ILE A 379 -3.66 -9.69 -3.49
N PHE A 380 -3.97 -9.78 -4.79
CA PHE A 380 -4.45 -8.66 -5.58
C PHE A 380 -5.82 -8.16 -5.09
N GLU A 381 -6.75 -9.07 -4.84
CA GLU A 381 -8.06 -8.75 -4.29
C GLU A 381 -7.96 -8.08 -2.90
N LEU A 382 -7.14 -8.63 -2.00
CA LEU A 382 -6.96 -8.08 -0.65
C LEU A 382 -6.51 -6.61 -0.66
N VAL A 383 -5.61 -6.25 -1.59
CA VAL A 383 -5.10 -4.88 -1.73
C VAL A 383 -6.13 -3.97 -2.42
N GLY A 384 -6.75 -4.44 -3.50
CA GLY A 384 -7.78 -3.70 -4.24
C GLY A 384 -8.98 -3.33 -3.35
N GLU A 385 -9.55 -4.31 -2.63
CA GLU A 385 -10.65 -4.08 -1.68
C GLU A 385 -10.30 -3.04 -0.62
N SER A 386 -9.05 -3.10 -0.08
CA SER A 386 -8.57 -2.14 0.91
C SER A 386 -8.58 -0.71 0.38
N SER A 387 -8.20 -0.51 -0.88
CA SER A 387 -8.18 0.81 -1.53
C SER A 387 -9.58 1.30 -1.89
N ILE A 388 -10.48 0.42 -2.34
CA ILE A 388 -11.88 0.76 -2.61
C ILE A 388 -12.58 1.27 -1.35
N LEU A 389 -12.38 0.61 -0.20
CA LEU A 389 -12.93 1.06 1.08
C LEU A 389 -12.53 2.51 1.42
N SER A 390 -11.28 2.86 1.18
CA SER A 390 -10.77 4.22 1.40
C SER A 390 -11.32 5.21 0.38
N LEU A 391 -11.47 4.80 -0.90
CA LEU A 391 -12.03 5.63 -1.96
C LEU A 391 -13.45 6.09 -1.63
N VAL A 392 -14.32 5.12 -1.37
CA VAL A 392 -15.76 5.39 -1.22
C VAL A 392 -16.11 6.12 0.08
N SER A 393 -15.25 6.01 1.10
CA SER A 393 -15.52 6.61 2.41
C SER A 393 -14.72 7.89 2.71
N LEU A 394 -13.45 7.98 2.28
CA LEU A 394 -12.53 9.00 2.79
C LEU A 394 -12.05 9.99 1.73
N PHE A 395 -11.97 9.59 0.46
CA PHE A 395 -11.41 10.42 -0.60
C PHE A 395 -12.20 11.70 -0.81
N ILE A 396 -13.52 11.59 -0.95
CA ILE A 396 -14.40 12.75 -1.18
C ILE A 396 -14.33 13.76 -0.02
N PRO A 397 -14.51 13.37 1.26
CA PRO A 397 -14.41 14.34 2.35
C PRO A 397 -12.99 14.89 2.55
N LEU A 398 -11.93 14.18 2.18
CA LEU A 398 -10.56 14.71 2.17
C LEU A 398 -10.41 15.82 1.12
N VAL A 399 -10.83 15.58 -0.13
CA VAL A 399 -10.74 16.55 -1.23
C VAL A 399 -11.56 17.80 -0.92
N PHE A 400 -12.83 17.63 -0.59
CA PHE A 400 -13.71 18.74 -0.28
C PHE A 400 -13.28 19.48 0.98
N GLY A 401 -12.73 18.78 1.97
CA GLY A 401 -12.17 19.38 3.17
C GLY A 401 -10.98 20.29 2.90
N LEU A 402 -10.11 19.92 1.96
CA LEU A 402 -8.93 20.72 1.58
C LEU A 402 -9.24 21.88 0.63
N TYR A 403 -10.26 21.74 -0.23
CA TYR A 403 -10.46 22.64 -1.36
C TYR A 403 -11.78 23.40 -1.34
N TRP A 404 -12.78 22.94 -0.58
CA TRP A 404 -14.08 23.60 -0.52
C TRP A 404 -14.35 24.17 0.87
N SER A 405 -14.32 25.51 0.98
CA SER A 405 -14.48 26.23 2.26
C SER A 405 -15.84 25.97 2.93
N ARG A 406 -16.90 25.72 2.13
CA ARG A 406 -18.26 25.46 2.62
C ARG A 406 -18.46 24.01 3.11
N ALA A 407 -17.48 23.12 2.94
CA ALA A 407 -17.57 21.74 3.41
C ALA A 407 -17.88 21.70 4.91
N SER A 408 -18.97 21.00 5.30
CA SER A 408 -19.45 20.92 6.68
C SER A 408 -19.20 19.55 7.32
N THR A 409 -19.26 19.51 8.65
CA THR A 409 -19.18 18.26 9.44
C THR A 409 -20.24 17.25 9.02
N VAL A 410 -21.49 17.71 8.83
CA VAL A 410 -22.60 16.84 8.43
C VAL A 410 -22.37 16.29 7.02
N GLY A 411 -21.93 17.13 6.07
CA GLY A 411 -21.57 16.71 4.72
C GLY A 411 -20.49 15.63 4.72
N ALA A 412 -19.42 15.81 5.52
CA ALA A 412 -18.36 14.82 5.63
C ALA A 412 -18.84 13.48 6.21
N LEU A 413 -19.66 13.50 7.27
CA LEU A 413 -20.21 12.28 7.86
C LEU A 413 -21.16 11.55 6.89
N LEU A 414 -22.07 12.29 6.21
CA LEU A 414 -22.95 11.69 5.20
C LEU A 414 -22.15 11.10 4.04
N SER A 415 -21.12 11.79 3.56
CA SER A 415 -20.22 11.29 2.52
C SER A 415 -19.60 9.95 2.89
N MET A 416 -19.00 9.87 4.08
CA MET A 416 -18.34 8.64 4.57
C MET A 416 -19.32 7.48 4.69
N VAL A 417 -20.45 7.71 5.36
CA VAL A 417 -21.40 6.64 5.69
C VAL A 417 -22.19 6.19 4.48
N LEU A 418 -22.73 7.13 3.68
CA LEU A 418 -23.52 6.80 2.50
C LEU A 418 -22.65 6.14 1.41
N GLY A 419 -21.41 6.62 1.20
CA GLY A 419 -20.47 5.99 0.28
C GLY A 419 -20.22 4.53 0.64
N MET A 420 -19.90 4.25 1.91
CA MET A 420 -19.68 2.89 2.41
C MET A 420 -20.92 2.00 2.30
N ILE A 421 -22.08 2.48 2.73
CA ILE A 421 -23.34 1.70 2.64
C ILE A 421 -23.65 1.38 1.18
N THR A 422 -23.51 2.34 0.28
CA THR A 422 -23.77 2.13 -1.16
C THR A 422 -22.80 1.10 -1.72
N TRP A 423 -21.51 1.16 -1.37
CA TRP A 423 -20.57 0.16 -1.81
C TRP A 423 -20.94 -1.25 -1.33
N ILE A 424 -21.24 -1.43 -0.04
CA ILE A 424 -21.67 -2.73 0.52
C ILE A 424 -22.91 -3.27 -0.20
N ILE A 425 -23.89 -2.40 -0.50
CA ILE A 425 -25.09 -2.80 -1.21
C ILE A 425 -24.74 -3.29 -2.62
N PHE A 426 -24.02 -2.49 -3.40
CA PHE A 426 -23.69 -2.82 -4.79
C PHE A 426 -22.70 -3.98 -4.92
N GLU A 427 -21.86 -4.24 -3.94
CA GLU A 427 -20.95 -5.39 -3.92
C GLU A 427 -21.70 -6.71 -3.71
N ASN A 428 -22.82 -6.69 -2.97
CA ASN A 428 -23.64 -7.86 -2.73
C ASN A 428 -24.75 -8.09 -3.79
N TYR A 429 -24.92 -7.17 -4.75
CA TYR A 429 -25.82 -7.34 -5.87
C TYR A 429 -25.03 -7.52 -7.17
N GLU A 430 -25.37 -8.52 -7.97
CA GLU A 430 -24.80 -8.70 -9.30
C GLU A 430 -25.19 -7.52 -10.20
N THR A 431 -24.28 -6.57 -10.35
CA THR A 431 -24.42 -5.41 -11.23
C THR A 431 -23.43 -5.46 -12.37
N THR A 432 -23.80 -4.90 -13.51
CA THR A 432 -22.88 -4.78 -14.67
C THR A 432 -21.87 -3.63 -14.52
N TRP A 433 -22.04 -2.79 -13.49
CA TRP A 433 -21.23 -1.62 -13.22
C TRP A 433 -20.36 -1.85 -11.99
N PRO A 434 -19.09 -1.41 -11.99
CA PRO A 434 -18.23 -1.48 -10.81
C PRO A 434 -18.87 -0.78 -9.60
N SER A 435 -18.96 -1.48 -8.47
CA SER A 435 -19.62 -1.03 -7.22
C SER A 435 -19.08 0.30 -6.70
N LEU A 436 -17.79 0.59 -6.93
CA LEU A 436 -17.14 1.83 -6.51
C LEU A 436 -17.70 3.09 -7.22
N VAL A 437 -18.24 2.97 -8.43
CA VAL A 437 -18.75 4.11 -9.21
C VAL A 437 -20.00 4.72 -8.55
N PRO A 438 -21.10 3.98 -8.36
CA PRO A 438 -22.27 4.50 -7.64
C PRO A 438 -21.92 4.91 -6.21
N ALA A 439 -21.06 4.19 -5.52
CA ALA A 439 -20.64 4.50 -4.15
C ALA A 439 -19.92 5.85 -4.05
N THR A 440 -18.98 6.13 -4.96
CA THR A 440 -18.26 7.41 -5.00
C THR A 440 -19.19 8.58 -5.37
N LEU A 441 -20.12 8.36 -6.29
CA LEU A 441 -21.14 9.38 -6.65
C LEU A 441 -22.05 9.71 -5.46
N VAL A 442 -22.54 8.69 -4.75
CA VAL A 442 -23.38 8.88 -3.56
C VAL A 442 -22.59 9.54 -2.43
N SER A 443 -21.32 9.17 -2.23
CA SER A 443 -20.41 9.85 -1.31
C SER A 443 -20.29 11.35 -1.63
N MET A 444 -20.12 11.70 -2.90
CA MET A 444 -20.04 13.08 -3.37
C MET A 444 -21.38 13.84 -3.15
N LEU A 445 -22.50 13.22 -3.48
CA LEU A 445 -23.82 13.80 -3.24
C LEU A 445 -24.08 14.03 -1.75
N GLY A 446 -23.70 13.07 -0.90
CA GLY A 446 -23.75 13.20 0.56
C GLY A 446 -22.92 14.36 1.08
N MET A 447 -21.70 14.54 0.53
CA MET A 447 -20.83 15.68 0.88
C MET A 447 -21.43 17.01 0.50
N ILE A 448 -21.89 17.16 -0.75
CA ILE A 448 -22.44 18.39 -1.27
C ILE A 448 -23.79 18.70 -0.60
N GLY A 449 -24.73 17.76 -0.61
CA GLY A 449 -26.07 17.92 -0.04
C GLY A 449 -26.03 18.23 1.45
N GLY A 450 -25.24 17.45 2.22
CA GLY A 450 -25.08 17.66 3.65
C GLY A 450 -24.45 19.03 3.99
N SER A 451 -23.50 19.50 3.17
CA SER A 451 -22.86 20.80 3.40
C SER A 451 -23.75 21.99 3.01
N LEU A 452 -24.63 21.83 2.04
CA LEU A 452 -25.57 22.89 1.63
C LEU A 452 -26.76 22.99 2.58
N ILE A 453 -27.28 21.84 3.07
CA ILE A 453 -28.46 21.80 3.98
C ILE A 453 -28.04 22.18 5.41
N TRP A 454 -26.87 21.71 5.85
CA TRP A 454 -26.31 22.01 7.18
C TRP A 454 -24.92 22.66 7.04
N PRO A 455 -24.89 23.97 6.70
CA PRO A 455 -23.64 24.68 6.50
C PRO A 455 -22.84 24.78 7.80
N LYS A 456 -21.51 24.91 7.67
CA LYS A 456 -20.64 25.22 8.82
C LYS A 456 -21.10 26.53 9.45
N PRO A 457 -21.26 26.63 10.80
CA PRO A 457 -21.51 27.93 11.43
C PRO A 457 -20.45 28.92 10.99
N GLN A 458 -20.88 30.09 10.54
CA GLN A 458 -19.95 31.19 10.28
C GLN A 458 -19.32 31.59 11.62
N GLU A 459 -18.00 31.45 11.74
CA GLU A 459 -17.26 32.11 12.82
C GLU A 459 -17.51 33.61 12.62
N GLN A 460 -18.27 34.22 13.53
CA GLN A 460 -18.38 35.67 13.61
C GLN A 460 -16.95 36.20 13.85
N GLY A 461 -16.39 36.89 12.85
CA GLY A 461 -15.06 37.45 12.84
C GLY A 461 -14.82 38.48 13.93
#